data_f3538e3b0f63de86cf0400b3e7bb07b1
#
_entry.id   f3538e3b0f63de86cf0400b3e7bb07b1
#
_cell.length_a   1.000
_cell.length_b   1.000
_cell.length_c   1.000
_cell.angle_alpha   90.00
_cell.angle_beta   90.00
_cell.angle_gamma   90.00
#
_symmetry.space_group_name_H-M   'P 1'
#
loop_
_entity.id
_entity.type
_entity.pdbx_description
1 polymer ?
#
loop_
_entity_poly.entity_id
_entity_poly.type
_entity_poly.pdbx_seq_one_letter_code
_entity_poly.pdbx_strand_id
1 'polypeptide(L)'
;MKKVFLIGLLALIPLNVSANSKEEIVYSNMDYYGNVKSVSTTSHIVNGSKDEIVDYSYLRDIVNLNGKEKFSITNGENGLSKVAISGNGRDIFYRGSSDRVTPITSEIEYFLDGEKMDVKDMTGKSGHVVITVKLKNNERATINVGGQNLNAYVPFVSSVMMVLDSDNSNVSVSNGKCINTGNRTIAMGLGSAGLYESSGIEEFKDLDVVKFEFDTEGFEFSDIYIVSKAKLLEDDDLRVFDKLDTLVSSSNSLKSNMDLIVKSTEDLYAGAKGLKSASGTINEKVGVVLNYMNEILDGTISLDDGVKGSLQELDGIKEMLNSSSDSESIQSMISLIGLDEDAIRALESTNSELAPIYEGRGLANLDYSEITDSSLVTVKKTYEGNVNMINLLNGNIGALNGSLAKFNEINEKINGIMEMLNSKLSYMSDGTGKLREGVSRLRDGISELYSGTSLFDSKMSELTSGTDRLNVGTHQYSESGIDTLYNYSMTVKEYGEKLEALVELSNGYKGYSADNCDSSLFIGLVKASNSK
;
A
#
# COMPACT_ATOMS: atom_id res chain seq x y z
N MET A 1 29.48 -5.99 10.75
CA MET A 1 28.04 -5.74 10.93
C MET A 1 27.38 -5.02 9.74
N LYS A 2 28.05 -4.07 9.05
CA LYS A 2 27.45 -3.36 7.86
C LYS A 2 27.02 -4.29 6.71
N LYS A 3 27.66 -5.44 6.50
CA LYS A 3 27.30 -6.39 5.41
C LYS A 3 26.05 -7.25 5.69
N VAL A 4 25.69 -7.45 6.95
CA VAL A 4 24.55 -8.29 7.33
C VAL A 4 23.22 -7.55 7.15
N PHE A 5 23.22 -6.21 7.26
CA PHE A 5 22.02 -5.38 7.11
C PHE A 5 21.54 -5.32 5.64
N LEU A 6 22.46 -5.32 4.68
CA LEU A 6 22.14 -5.32 3.25
C LEU A 6 21.46 -6.64 2.81
N ILE A 7 21.85 -7.76 3.41
CA ILE A 7 21.28 -9.09 3.13
C ILE A 7 19.86 -9.19 3.68
N GLY A 8 19.56 -8.58 4.83
CA GLY A 8 18.22 -8.56 5.41
C GLY A 8 17.20 -7.74 4.60
N LEU A 9 17.66 -6.70 3.90
CA LEU A 9 16.80 -5.84 3.07
C LEU A 9 16.44 -6.51 1.72
N LEU A 10 17.38 -7.30 1.18
CA LEU A 10 17.15 -8.12 -0.03
C LEU A 10 16.15 -9.27 0.20
N ALA A 11 16.00 -9.73 1.44
CA ALA A 11 15.07 -10.81 1.80
C ALA A 11 13.59 -10.38 1.89
N LEU A 12 13.30 -9.07 1.84
CA LEU A 12 11.93 -8.54 1.92
C LEU A 12 11.27 -8.34 0.55
N ILE A 13 11.98 -8.60 -0.55
CA ILE A 13 11.41 -8.50 -1.88
C ILE A 13 11.00 -9.92 -2.31
N PRO A 14 9.71 -10.23 -2.43
CA PRO A 14 9.29 -11.52 -2.94
C PRO A 14 9.73 -11.60 -4.41
N LEU A 15 10.72 -12.42 -4.69
CA LEU A 15 11.11 -12.80 -6.03
C LEU A 15 10.18 -13.97 -6.42
N ASN A 16 9.23 -13.72 -7.30
CA ASN A 16 8.41 -14.77 -7.87
C ASN A 16 9.24 -15.54 -8.90
N VAL A 17 9.87 -16.61 -8.46
CA VAL A 17 10.76 -17.41 -9.30
C VAL A 17 9.94 -18.44 -10.08
N SER A 18 9.83 -18.23 -11.38
CA SER A 18 9.30 -19.22 -12.33
C SER A 18 10.44 -20.03 -12.95
N ALA A 19 10.19 -21.28 -13.33
CA ALA A 19 11.18 -22.06 -14.07
C ALA A 19 11.51 -21.38 -15.41
N ASN A 20 12.79 -21.12 -15.67
CA ASN A 20 13.36 -20.33 -16.78
C ASN A 20 13.17 -18.82 -16.68
N SER A 21 13.01 -18.27 -15.47
CA SER A 21 13.01 -16.83 -15.24
C SER A 21 14.43 -16.25 -15.25
N LYS A 22 14.54 -14.99 -15.67
CA LYS A 22 15.77 -14.18 -15.54
C LYS A 22 15.48 -12.97 -14.68
N GLU A 23 16.26 -12.82 -13.64
CA GLU A 23 16.21 -11.68 -12.74
C GLU A 23 17.55 -10.95 -12.74
N GLU A 24 17.54 -9.67 -12.50
CA GLU A 24 18.76 -8.90 -12.41
C GLU A 24 18.76 -7.91 -11.24
N ILE A 25 19.94 -7.74 -10.68
CA ILE A 25 20.21 -6.70 -9.69
C ILE A 25 21.28 -5.77 -10.26
N VAL A 26 20.92 -4.53 -10.48
CA VAL A 26 21.76 -3.48 -11.04
C VAL A 26 22.30 -2.62 -9.91
N TYR A 27 23.59 -2.65 -9.67
CA TYR A 27 24.26 -1.85 -8.66
C TYR A 27 24.96 -0.65 -9.29
N SER A 28 24.63 0.54 -8.81
CA SER A 28 25.25 1.79 -9.19
C SER A 28 26.02 2.38 -8.02
N ASN A 29 27.35 2.51 -8.14
CA ASN A 29 28.11 3.32 -7.19
C ASN A 29 28.04 4.77 -7.61
N MET A 30 27.72 5.64 -6.68
CA MET A 30 27.52 7.06 -6.91
C MET A 30 28.46 7.90 -6.05
N ASP A 31 28.78 9.09 -6.51
CA ASP A 31 29.41 10.10 -5.65
C ASP A 31 28.36 10.78 -4.74
N TYR A 32 28.81 11.68 -3.89
CA TYR A 32 27.95 12.41 -2.96
C TYR A 32 26.81 13.17 -3.60
N TYR A 33 26.94 13.55 -4.87
CA TYR A 33 25.94 14.32 -5.63
C TYR A 33 24.99 13.44 -6.44
N GLY A 34 25.11 12.11 -6.32
CA GLY A 34 24.28 11.17 -7.06
C GLY A 34 24.82 10.82 -8.46
N ASN A 35 25.99 11.35 -8.87
CA ASN A 35 26.55 11.00 -10.15
C ASN A 35 27.07 9.56 -10.15
N VAL A 36 26.60 8.77 -11.11
CA VAL A 36 27.01 7.38 -11.26
C VAL A 36 28.48 7.27 -11.69
N LYS A 37 29.28 6.55 -10.93
CA LYS A 37 30.71 6.28 -11.20
C LYS A 37 30.93 4.93 -11.87
N SER A 38 30.11 3.95 -11.53
CA SER A 38 30.17 2.62 -12.13
C SER A 38 28.84 1.90 -11.97
N VAL A 39 28.50 1.08 -12.96
CA VAL A 39 27.34 0.21 -12.91
C VAL A 39 27.82 -1.22 -13.08
N SER A 40 27.35 -2.10 -12.21
CA SER A 40 27.53 -3.54 -12.33
C SER A 40 26.18 -4.25 -12.18
N THR A 41 25.89 -5.19 -13.05
CA THR A 41 24.65 -5.95 -13.02
C THR A 41 24.97 -7.41 -12.72
N THR A 42 24.24 -7.96 -11.76
CA THR A 42 24.22 -9.40 -11.51
C THR A 42 22.93 -9.95 -12.09
N SER A 43 23.06 -10.87 -13.03
CA SER A 43 21.94 -11.61 -13.62
C SER A 43 21.86 -12.99 -12.97
N HIS A 44 20.67 -13.37 -12.56
CA HIS A 44 20.29 -14.70 -12.09
C HIS A 44 19.34 -15.31 -13.11
N ILE A 45 19.71 -16.45 -13.65
CA ILE A 45 18.88 -17.23 -14.58
C ILE A 45 18.52 -18.54 -13.89
N VAL A 46 17.26 -18.74 -13.65
CA VAL A 46 16.72 -19.98 -13.08
C VAL A 46 16.74 -21.05 -14.16
N ASN A 47 17.52 -22.09 -13.93
CA ASN A 47 17.69 -23.16 -14.89
C ASN A 47 16.69 -24.30 -14.65
N GLY A 48 15.69 -24.39 -15.50
CA GLY A 48 14.72 -25.49 -15.51
C GLY A 48 15.27 -26.81 -16.05
N SER A 49 16.51 -27.19 -15.67
CA SER A 49 17.19 -28.46 -16.05
C SER A 49 17.75 -28.51 -17.47
N LYS A 50 18.12 -27.36 -18.05
CA LYS A 50 18.80 -27.33 -19.35
C LYS A 50 20.31 -27.55 -19.19
N ASP A 51 20.90 -28.30 -20.11
CA ASP A 51 22.36 -28.52 -20.18
C ASP A 51 23.10 -27.28 -20.68
N GLU A 52 22.48 -26.52 -21.56
CA GLU A 52 23.00 -25.26 -22.09
C GLU A 52 21.94 -24.17 -21.99
N ILE A 53 22.38 -23.02 -21.49
CA ILE A 53 21.59 -21.79 -21.45
C ILE A 53 22.23 -20.79 -22.40
N VAL A 54 21.41 -20.21 -23.26
CA VAL A 54 21.78 -19.08 -24.11
C VAL A 54 21.06 -17.86 -23.60
N ASP A 55 21.83 -16.85 -23.22
CA ASP A 55 21.30 -15.56 -22.83
C ASP A 55 21.87 -14.46 -23.72
N TYR A 56 21.21 -13.30 -23.72
CA TYR A 56 21.65 -12.11 -24.42
C TYR A 56 21.84 -10.99 -23.42
N SER A 57 22.94 -10.24 -23.56
CA SER A 57 23.26 -9.21 -22.57
C SER A 57 24.06 -8.06 -23.19
N TYR A 58 23.73 -6.83 -22.77
CA TYR A 58 24.49 -5.62 -23.06
C TYR A 58 25.68 -5.43 -22.09
N LEU A 59 25.89 -6.37 -21.17
CA LEU A 59 26.96 -6.27 -20.19
C LEU A 59 28.32 -6.59 -20.81
N ARG A 60 29.34 -5.93 -20.29
CA ARG A 60 30.75 -6.18 -20.58
C ARG A 60 31.43 -6.83 -19.40
N ASP A 61 32.62 -7.37 -19.61
CA ASP A 61 33.44 -8.00 -18.57
C ASP A 61 32.66 -9.03 -17.76
N ILE A 62 31.91 -9.86 -18.47
CA ILE A 62 31.03 -10.86 -17.87
C ILE A 62 31.84 -11.92 -17.16
N VAL A 63 31.57 -12.12 -15.87
CA VAL A 63 32.20 -13.13 -15.02
C VAL A 63 31.14 -14.03 -14.38
N ASN A 64 31.44 -15.31 -14.32
CA ASN A 64 30.63 -16.28 -13.60
C ASN A 64 30.77 -16.08 -12.09
N LEU A 65 29.66 -16.02 -11.38
CA LEU A 65 29.64 -15.89 -9.91
C LEU A 65 29.40 -17.23 -9.19
N ASN A 66 28.89 -18.23 -9.91
CA ASN A 66 28.50 -19.50 -9.31
C ASN A 66 29.00 -20.68 -10.17
N GLY A 67 30.18 -21.17 -9.85
CA GLY A 67 30.79 -22.31 -10.55
C GLY A 67 32.09 -21.97 -11.27
N LYS A 68 32.64 -22.94 -12.00
CA LYS A 68 33.89 -22.83 -12.76
C LYS A 68 33.65 -22.90 -14.27
N GLU A 69 32.41 -22.98 -14.68
CA GLU A 69 32.01 -23.08 -16.08
C GLU A 69 32.47 -21.83 -16.83
N LYS A 70 33.07 -22.02 -18.00
CA LYS A 70 33.43 -20.91 -18.88
C LYS A 70 32.20 -20.49 -19.68
N PHE A 71 32.01 -19.18 -19.76
CA PHE A 71 31.04 -18.60 -20.65
C PHE A 71 31.64 -18.44 -22.04
N SER A 72 30.90 -18.86 -23.06
CA SER A 72 31.20 -18.54 -24.45
C SER A 72 30.46 -17.23 -24.77
N ILE A 73 31.22 -16.14 -24.94
CA ILE A 73 30.66 -14.84 -25.24
C ILE A 73 30.94 -14.53 -26.71
N THR A 74 29.87 -14.29 -27.46
CA THR A 74 29.95 -13.83 -28.86
C THR A 74 29.37 -12.44 -28.93
N ASN A 75 30.19 -11.48 -29.32
CA ASN A 75 29.74 -10.09 -29.49
C ASN A 75 28.78 -10.00 -30.68
N GLY A 76 27.59 -9.46 -30.46
CA GLY A 76 26.58 -9.20 -31.45
C GLY A 76 26.57 -7.76 -31.91
N GLU A 77 25.62 -7.42 -32.77
CA GLU A 77 25.38 -6.06 -33.22
C GLU A 77 24.84 -5.19 -32.08
N ASN A 78 25.12 -3.88 -32.13
CA ASN A 78 24.66 -2.88 -31.16
C ASN A 78 25.05 -3.15 -29.71
N GLY A 79 26.13 -3.92 -29.46
CA GLY A 79 26.63 -4.21 -28.12
C GLY A 79 25.88 -5.32 -27.38
N LEU A 80 24.87 -5.95 -28.00
CA LEU A 80 24.16 -7.08 -27.43
C LEU A 80 24.96 -8.36 -27.67
N SER A 81 25.58 -8.91 -26.64
CA SER A 81 26.38 -10.12 -26.72
C SER A 81 25.52 -11.35 -26.45
N LYS A 82 25.75 -12.42 -27.21
CA LYS A 82 25.24 -13.76 -26.91
C LYS A 82 26.14 -14.43 -25.89
N VAL A 83 25.58 -14.85 -24.78
CA VAL A 83 26.28 -15.52 -23.68
C VAL A 83 25.76 -16.97 -23.62
N ALA A 84 26.61 -17.92 -24.00
CA ALA A 84 26.28 -19.35 -23.92
C ALA A 84 27.00 -19.95 -22.70
N ILE A 85 26.24 -20.63 -21.88
CA ILE A 85 26.68 -21.14 -20.58
C ILE A 85 26.26 -22.58 -20.46
N SER A 86 27.19 -23.46 -20.08
CA SER A 86 26.84 -24.83 -19.69
C SER A 86 26.18 -24.81 -18.32
N GLY A 87 24.88 -25.09 -18.30
CA GLY A 87 24.06 -24.96 -17.08
C GLY A 87 24.17 -26.16 -16.16
N ASN A 88 24.44 -27.35 -16.68
CA ASN A 88 24.48 -28.60 -15.91
C ASN A 88 23.32 -28.75 -14.92
N GLY A 89 22.13 -28.25 -15.29
CA GLY A 89 20.94 -28.26 -14.44
C GLY A 89 20.98 -27.31 -13.22
N ARG A 90 21.91 -26.36 -13.15
CA ARG A 90 22.06 -25.40 -12.06
C ARG A 90 21.66 -24.01 -12.49
N ASP A 91 21.21 -23.20 -11.54
CA ASP A 91 21.01 -21.77 -11.74
C ASP A 91 22.32 -21.08 -12.11
N ILE A 92 22.23 -20.11 -12.98
CA ILE A 92 23.36 -19.33 -13.45
C ILE A 92 23.33 -17.96 -12.80
N PHE A 93 24.47 -17.59 -12.23
CA PHE A 93 24.71 -16.25 -11.72
C PHE A 93 25.92 -15.67 -12.42
N TYR A 94 25.75 -14.59 -13.14
CA TYR A 94 26.87 -13.87 -13.71
C TYR A 94 26.78 -12.38 -13.44
N ARG A 95 27.89 -11.71 -13.46
CA ARG A 95 27.99 -10.27 -13.30
C ARG A 95 28.77 -9.68 -14.46
N GLY A 96 28.34 -8.50 -14.88
CA GLY A 96 29.07 -7.68 -15.85
C GLY A 96 29.00 -6.20 -15.51
N SER A 97 29.76 -5.40 -16.23
CA SER A 97 29.74 -3.94 -16.16
C SER A 97 28.88 -3.36 -17.28
N SER A 98 28.37 -2.14 -17.08
CA SER A 98 27.58 -1.43 -18.07
C SER A 98 27.89 0.07 -18.04
N ASP A 99 27.90 0.70 -19.23
CA ASP A 99 27.92 2.16 -19.36
C ASP A 99 26.55 2.74 -19.71
N ARG A 100 25.52 1.89 -19.81
CA ARG A 100 24.15 2.36 -20.05
C ARG A 100 23.70 3.19 -18.86
N VAL A 101 22.98 4.26 -19.14
CA VAL A 101 22.33 5.06 -18.10
C VAL A 101 21.29 4.18 -17.40
N THR A 102 21.25 4.22 -16.08
CA THR A 102 20.23 3.50 -15.32
C THR A 102 18.87 4.19 -15.48
N PRO A 103 17.77 3.44 -15.43
CA PRO A 103 16.42 4.00 -15.55
C PRO A 103 16.16 5.14 -14.59
N ILE A 104 16.63 5.00 -13.36
CA ILE A 104 16.55 6.05 -12.35
C ILE A 104 17.96 6.56 -12.03
N THR A 105 18.12 7.85 -12.15
CA THR A 105 19.30 8.62 -11.70
C THR A 105 18.89 9.59 -10.62
N SER A 106 19.86 10.14 -9.90
CA SER A 106 19.59 11.07 -8.80
C SER A 106 20.51 12.28 -8.84
N GLU A 107 20.03 13.39 -8.32
CA GLU A 107 20.81 14.57 -7.97
C GLU A 107 20.63 14.82 -6.49
N ILE A 108 21.73 14.97 -5.74
CA ILE A 108 21.67 15.12 -4.29
C ILE A 108 22.24 16.48 -3.90
N GLU A 109 21.47 17.22 -3.13
CA GLU A 109 21.84 18.53 -2.59
C GLU A 109 21.84 18.49 -1.07
N TYR A 110 22.78 19.19 -0.48
CA TYR A 110 23.00 19.28 0.96
C TYR A 110 22.86 20.70 1.44
N PHE A 111 22.18 20.86 2.57
CA PHE A 111 21.98 22.16 3.20
C PHE A 111 22.28 22.03 4.71
N LEU A 112 22.93 23.05 5.25
CA LEU A 112 23.14 23.21 6.70
C LEU A 112 22.57 24.57 7.11
N ASP A 113 21.64 24.58 8.05
CA ASP A 113 20.94 25.78 8.52
C ASP A 113 20.29 26.59 7.38
N GLY A 114 19.81 25.87 6.34
CA GLY A 114 19.16 26.45 5.15
C GLY A 114 20.12 26.91 4.05
N GLU A 115 21.43 26.92 4.27
CA GLU A 115 22.43 27.26 3.26
C GLU A 115 22.93 26.02 2.53
N LYS A 116 22.96 26.08 1.18
CA LYS A 116 23.52 24.99 0.36
C LYS A 116 25.03 24.89 0.59
N MET A 117 25.51 23.69 0.92
CA MET A 117 26.90 23.46 1.28
C MET A 117 27.44 22.17 0.66
N ASP A 118 28.74 22.14 0.34
CA ASP A 118 29.41 20.89 -0.03
C ASP A 118 29.45 19.94 1.16
N VAL A 119 29.19 18.67 0.92
CA VAL A 119 29.15 17.65 1.98
C VAL A 119 30.44 17.56 2.77
N LYS A 120 31.58 17.84 2.14
CA LYS A 120 32.90 17.84 2.79
C LYS A 120 33.06 19.00 3.77
N ASP A 121 32.46 20.14 3.43
CA ASP A 121 32.50 21.34 4.26
C ASP A 121 31.50 21.26 5.41
N MET A 122 30.52 20.34 5.35
CA MET A 122 29.57 20.07 6.44
C MET A 122 30.19 19.18 7.53
N THR A 123 31.16 18.35 7.18
CA THR A 123 31.73 17.33 8.09
C THR A 123 32.20 17.96 9.41
N GLY A 124 31.71 17.43 10.53
CA GLY A 124 31.99 17.88 11.88
C GLY A 124 31.26 19.13 12.32
N LYS A 125 30.44 19.77 11.46
CA LYS A 125 29.62 20.93 11.84
C LYS A 125 28.31 20.49 12.50
N SER A 126 27.87 21.29 13.45
CA SER A 126 26.54 21.16 14.08
C SER A 126 25.53 22.06 13.37
N GLY A 127 24.27 21.67 13.37
CA GLY A 127 23.17 22.46 12.83
C GLY A 127 22.02 21.59 12.30
N HIS A 128 21.05 22.25 11.67
CA HIS A 128 19.94 21.62 10.99
C HIS A 128 20.34 21.21 9.57
N VAL A 129 20.32 19.93 9.32
CA VAL A 129 20.71 19.34 8.01
C VAL A 129 19.48 19.01 7.19
N VAL A 130 19.50 19.43 5.93
CA VAL A 130 18.54 19.00 4.94
C VAL A 130 19.29 18.36 3.77
N ILE A 131 18.93 17.12 3.45
CA ILE A 131 19.45 16.40 2.29
C ILE A 131 18.30 16.16 1.32
N THR A 132 18.40 16.72 0.14
CA THR A 132 17.39 16.61 -0.91
C THR A 132 17.89 15.66 -1.99
N VAL A 133 17.20 14.54 -2.19
CA VAL A 133 17.46 13.57 -3.24
C VAL A 133 16.40 13.74 -4.32
N LYS A 134 16.78 14.34 -5.44
CA LYS A 134 15.93 14.49 -6.63
C LYS A 134 16.14 13.28 -7.52
N LEU A 135 15.07 12.53 -7.77
CA LEU A 135 15.08 11.38 -8.65
C LEU A 135 14.72 11.83 -10.07
N LYS A 136 15.38 11.24 -11.06
CA LYS A 136 15.09 11.49 -12.48
C LYS A 136 14.88 10.16 -13.18
N ASN A 137 13.77 10.05 -13.89
CA ASN A 137 13.45 8.89 -14.71
C ASN A 137 13.97 9.12 -16.15
N ASN A 138 14.67 8.14 -16.67
CA ASN A 138 15.27 8.20 -18.01
C ASN A 138 14.55 7.28 -19.01
N GLU A 139 13.57 6.48 -18.54
CA GLU A 139 12.85 5.52 -19.39
C GLU A 139 11.49 6.08 -19.79
N ARG A 140 11.23 6.11 -21.10
CA ARG A 140 9.94 6.54 -21.66
C ARG A 140 9.42 5.51 -22.64
N ALA A 141 8.09 5.39 -22.68
CA ALA A 141 7.39 4.58 -23.66
C ALA A 141 6.05 5.21 -24.03
N THR A 142 5.45 4.69 -25.08
CA THR A 142 4.11 5.10 -25.50
C THR A 142 3.08 4.15 -24.87
N ILE A 143 2.08 4.71 -24.20
CA ILE A 143 0.91 3.99 -23.67
C ILE A 143 -0.33 4.39 -24.46
N ASN A 144 -1.33 3.51 -24.51
CA ASN A 144 -2.64 3.81 -25.06
C ASN A 144 -3.64 3.96 -23.91
N VAL A 145 -4.27 5.12 -23.81
CA VAL A 145 -5.30 5.42 -22.81
C VAL A 145 -6.54 5.91 -23.54
N GLY A 146 -7.64 5.21 -23.41
CA GLY A 146 -8.90 5.58 -24.07
C GLY A 146 -8.81 5.71 -25.60
N GLY A 147 -7.90 4.98 -26.24
CA GLY A 147 -7.64 5.05 -27.68
C GLY A 147 -6.66 6.14 -28.10
N GLN A 148 -6.09 6.91 -27.17
CA GLN A 148 -5.07 7.93 -27.45
C GLN A 148 -3.68 7.45 -27.05
N ASN A 149 -2.70 7.67 -27.90
CA ASN A 149 -1.31 7.37 -27.61
C ASN A 149 -0.67 8.54 -26.84
N LEU A 150 -0.19 8.26 -25.65
CA LEU A 150 0.50 9.20 -24.78
C LEU A 150 1.94 8.74 -24.55
N ASN A 151 2.87 9.71 -24.51
CA ASN A 151 4.26 9.43 -24.16
C ASN A 151 4.40 9.55 -22.64
N ALA A 152 4.70 8.46 -21.98
CA ALA A 152 4.78 8.37 -20.53
C ALA A 152 6.16 7.88 -20.07
N TYR A 153 6.54 8.21 -18.85
CA TYR A 153 7.65 7.55 -18.18
C TYR A 153 7.24 6.16 -17.71
N VAL A 154 8.11 5.17 -17.86
CA VAL A 154 7.95 3.86 -17.22
C VAL A 154 7.97 4.08 -15.71
N PRO A 155 6.90 3.74 -14.97
CA PRO A 155 6.88 3.99 -13.54
C PRO A 155 7.88 3.11 -12.79
N PHE A 156 8.76 3.75 -12.02
CA PHE A 156 9.63 3.10 -11.05
C PHE A 156 9.29 3.61 -9.66
N VAL A 157 9.01 2.72 -8.74
CA VAL A 157 8.94 3.06 -7.33
C VAL A 157 10.34 2.96 -6.73
N SER A 158 10.79 4.04 -6.13
CA SER A 158 12.11 4.18 -5.53
C SER A 158 11.98 4.38 -4.03
N SER A 159 12.70 3.58 -3.27
CA SER A 159 12.88 3.73 -1.83
C SER A 159 14.24 4.35 -1.58
N VAL A 160 14.26 5.55 -1.02
CA VAL A 160 15.48 6.25 -0.64
C VAL A 160 15.67 6.14 0.86
N MET A 161 16.81 5.63 1.30
CA MET A 161 17.07 5.32 2.71
C MET A 161 18.38 5.89 3.19
N MET A 162 18.36 6.34 4.44
CA MET A 162 19.54 6.67 5.24
C MET A 162 19.45 6.00 6.61
N VAL A 163 20.61 5.67 7.17
CA VAL A 163 20.72 5.14 8.54
C VAL A 163 21.54 6.12 9.35
N LEU A 164 20.90 6.87 10.20
CA LEU A 164 21.50 7.88 11.05
C LEU A 164 21.81 7.31 12.44
N ASP A 165 22.96 7.62 12.99
CA ASP A 165 23.32 7.25 14.35
C ASP A 165 22.57 8.12 15.39
N SER A 166 22.59 7.74 16.67
CA SER A 166 21.76 8.31 17.76
C SER A 166 22.09 9.75 18.13
N ASP A 167 23.20 10.29 17.69
CA ASP A 167 23.63 11.68 17.83
C ASP A 167 22.89 12.64 16.90
N ASN A 168 22.08 12.10 15.99
CA ASN A 168 21.17 12.89 15.18
C ASN A 168 19.77 12.86 15.77
N SER A 169 19.16 14.04 15.94
CA SER A 169 17.83 14.23 16.52
C SER A 169 16.84 14.82 15.51
N ASN A 170 15.56 14.84 15.86
CA ASN A 170 14.49 15.40 15.03
C ASN A 170 14.44 14.86 13.60
N VAL A 171 14.80 13.57 13.43
CA VAL A 171 14.90 12.95 12.12
C VAL A 171 13.52 12.84 11.47
N SER A 172 13.38 13.40 10.30
CA SER A 172 12.19 13.30 9.45
C SER A 172 12.55 12.99 8.00
N VAL A 173 11.58 12.51 7.24
CA VAL A 173 11.71 12.24 5.81
C VAL A 173 10.40 12.53 5.10
N SER A 174 10.48 13.16 3.93
CA SER A 174 9.30 13.37 3.09
C SER A 174 8.82 12.05 2.47
N ASN A 175 7.50 11.94 2.26
CA ASN A 175 6.86 10.78 1.61
C ASN A 175 7.26 9.43 2.22
N GLY A 176 7.43 9.37 3.54
CA GLY A 176 7.98 8.18 4.15
C GLY A 176 7.84 8.08 5.66
N LYS A 177 8.74 7.35 6.27
CA LYS A 177 8.75 7.11 7.71
C LYS A 177 10.16 6.96 8.26
N CYS A 178 10.30 7.27 9.54
CA CYS A 178 11.49 7.03 10.33
C CYS A 178 11.24 5.89 11.32
N ILE A 179 12.21 4.98 11.44
CA ILE A 179 12.17 3.84 12.36
C ILE A 179 13.37 3.98 13.29
N ASN A 180 13.10 4.23 14.58
CA ASN A 180 14.13 4.28 15.60
C ASN A 180 14.38 2.87 16.15
N THR A 181 15.64 2.44 16.13
CA THR A 181 16.10 1.13 16.63
C THR A 181 16.82 1.21 17.97
N GLY A 182 16.75 2.37 18.65
CA GLY A 182 17.42 2.65 19.93
C GLY A 182 18.77 3.35 19.76
N ASN A 183 19.67 2.80 18.97
CA ASN A 183 20.98 3.39 18.69
C ASN A 183 21.11 3.96 17.27
N ARG A 184 20.08 3.82 16.45
CA ARG A 184 20.02 4.34 15.07
C ARG A 184 18.59 4.68 14.67
N THR A 185 18.49 5.62 13.77
CA THR A 185 17.24 5.92 13.06
C THR A 185 17.39 5.58 11.58
N ILE A 186 16.49 4.71 11.09
CA ILE A 186 16.36 4.42 9.66
C ILE A 186 15.30 5.36 9.11
N ALA A 187 15.71 6.31 8.29
CA ALA A 187 14.80 7.19 7.55
C ALA A 187 14.61 6.63 6.15
N MET A 188 13.37 6.42 5.73
CA MET A 188 13.03 5.84 4.43
C MET A 188 11.89 6.64 3.79
N GLY A 189 12.17 7.27 2.65
CA GLY A 189 11.20 7.96 1.82
C GLY A 189 10.93 7.21 0.51
N LEU A 190 9.73 7.39 -0.02
CA LEU A 190 9.31 6.82 -1.30
C LEU A 190 9.26 7.91 -2.37
N GLY A 191 9.68 7.57 -3.57
CA GLY A 191 9.60 8.43 -4.76
C GLY A 191 9.21 7.65 -6.01
N SER A 192 8.67 8.36 -6.99
CA SER A 192 8.35 7.82 -8.31
C SER A 192 8.49 8.93 -9.36
N ALA A 193 9.72 9.15 -9.79
CA ALA A 193 10.04 10.21 -10.75
C ALA A 193 9.34 10.01 -12.11
N GLY A 194 8.72 11.07 -12.62
CA GLY A 194 7.98 11.07 -13.87
C GLY A 194 6.54 10.57 -13.76
N LEU A 195 6.10 10.18 -12.57
CA LEU A 195 4.72 9.69 -12.36
C LEU A 195 3.71 10.83 -12.49
N TYR A 196 4.01 12.01 -11.95
CA TYR A 196 3.17 13.20 -12.10
C TYR A 196 3.04 13.60 -13.57
N GLU A 197 4.16 13.71 -14.28
CA GLU A 197 4.17 14.11 -15.70
C GLU A 197 3.42 13.10 -16.59
N SER A 198 3.39 11.84 -16.19
CA SER A 198 2.73 10.77 -16.95
C SER A 198 1.24 10.67 -16.64
N SER A 199 0.85 10.87 -15.39
CA SER A 199 -0.53 10.73 -14.93
C SER A 199 -1.32 12.03 -14.94
N GLY A 200 -0.66 13.16 -14.66
CA GLY A 200 -1.29 14.47 -14.41
C GLY A 200 -2.00 14.56 -13.05
N ILE A 201 -1.73 13.64 -12.13
CA ILE A 201 -2.34 13.59 -10.80
C ILE A 201 -1.51 14.45 -9.85
N GLU A 202 -2.09 15.55 -9.34
CA GLU A 202 -1.39 16.54 -8.50
C GLU A 202 -0.77 15.94 -7.24
N GLU A 203 -1.39 14.90 -6.67
CA GLU A 203 -0.90 14.21 -5.48
C GLU A 203 0.46 13.52 -5.71
N PHE A 204 0.87 13.32 -6.95
CA PHE A 204 2.16 12.71 -7.31
C PHE A 204 3.26 13.73 -7.61
N LYS A 205 2.97 15.03 -7.55
CA LYS A 205 3.86 16.11 -7.97
C LYS A 205 5.22 16.12 -7.27
N ASP A 206 5.22 15.76 -5.98
CA ASP A 206 6.42 15.81 -5.16
C ASP A 206 7.10 14.43 -5.01
N LEU A 207 6.64 13.41 -5.77
CA LEU A 207 7.21 12.07 -5.71
C LEU A 207 8.55 11.92 -6.45
N ASP A 208 9.01 12.94 -7.13
CA ASP A 208 10.36 12.97 -7.71
C ASP A 208 11.44 13.40 -6.70
N VAL A 209 11.05 13.87 -5.50
CA VAL A 209 11.96 14.37 -4.48
C VAL A 209 11.75 13.66 -3.16
N VAL A 210 12.82 13.15 -2.58
CA VAL A 210 12.86 12.69 -1.18
C VAL A 210 13.78 13.60 -0.39
N LYS A 211 13.25 14.17 0.70
CA LYS A 211 13.96 15.09 1.57
C LYS A 211 14.13 14.47 2.95
N PHE A 212 15.36 14.44 3.44
CA PHE A 212 15.70 14.07 4.81
C PHE A 212 16.03 15.34 5.60
N GLU A 213 15.50 15.46 6.79
CA GLU A 213 15.77 16.57 7.70
C GLU A 213 16.12 16.00 9.07
N PHE A 214 17.17 16.54 9.70
CA PHE A 214 17.60 16.18 11.05
C PHE A 214 18.53 17.21 11.64
N ASP A 215 18.62 17.21 12.96
CA ASP A 215 19.58 18.05 13.69
C ASP A 215 20.77 17.19 14.11
N THR A 216 21.98 17.74 14.00
CA THR A 216 23.24 17.06 14.34
C THR A 216 24.15 17.94 15.18
N GLU A 217 24.89 17.35 16.11
CA GLU A 217 25.94 18.04 16.86
C GLU A 217 27.31 18.00 16.12
N GLY A 218 27.43 17.11 15.15
CA GLY A 218 28.63 16.97 14.30
C GLY A 218 28.32 16.13 13.09
N PHE A 219 28.06 16.76 11.96
CA PHE A 219 27.65 16.08 10.75
C PHE A 219 28.68 15.03 10.30
N GLU A 220 28.24 13.78 10.23
CA GLU A 220 28.94 12.70 9.56
C GLU A 220 28.09 12.16 8.41
N PHE A 221 28.69 12.00 7.24
CA PHE A 221 27.96 11.48 6.09
C PHE A 221 27.54 10.02 6.32
N SER A 222 26.27 9.78 6.21
CA SER A 222 25.69 8.44 6.22
C SER A 222 25.41 7.95 4.80
N ASP A 223 25.65 6.67 4.53
CA ASP A 223 25.39 6.08 3.23
C ASP A 223 23.91 6.26 2.84
N ILE A 224 23.68 6.68 1.58
CA ILE A 224 22.33 6.80 1.01
C ILE A 224 22.11 5.64 0.06
N TYR A 225 21.01 4.92 0.25
CA TYR A 225 20.59 3.81 -0.59
C TYR A 225 19.37 4.24 -1.39
N ILE A 226 19.41 4.05 -2.70
CA ILE A 226 18.28 4.28 -3.61
C ILE A 226 17.94 2.94 -4.25
N VAL A 227 16.80 2.36 -3.85
CA VAL A 227 16.34 1.05 -4.36
C VAL A 227 15.12 1.28 -5.22
N SER A 228 15.23 0.99 -6.51
CA SER A 228 14.17 1.25 -7.48
C SER A 228 13.75 -0.03 -8.19
N LYS A 229 12.46 -0.18 -8.42
CA LYS A 229 11.86 -1.29 -9.16
C LYS A 229 10.78 -0.76 -10.09
N ALA A 230 10.71 -1.31 -11.31
CA ALA A 230 9.61 -1.04 -12.24
C ALA A 230 8.38 -1.84 -11.79
N LYS A 231 7.69 -1.34 -10.79
CA LYS A 231 6.43 -1.89 -10.29
C LYS A 231 5.69 -0.83 -9.51
N LEU A 232 4.63 -0.27 -10.10
CA LEU A 232 3.88 0.82 -9.47
C LEU A 232 2.93 0.29 -8.38
N LEU A 233 2.21 -0.79 -8.68
CA LEU A 233 1.25 -1.43 -7.77
C LEU A 233 1.44 -2.95 -7.82
N GLU A 234 1.03 -3.63 -6.76
CA GLU A 234 0.90 -5.08 -6.75
C GLU A 234 -0.39 -5.49 -7.50
N ASP A 235 -0.42 -6.73 -8.03
CA ASP A 235 -1.55 -7.20 -8.84
C ASP A 235 -2.88 -7.20 -8.06
N ASP A 236 -2.82 -7.38 -6.73
CA ASP A 236 -3.99 -7.30 -5.85
C ASP A 236 -4.55 -5.87 -5.70
N ASP A 237 -3.70 -4.85 -5.84
CA ASP A 237 -4.10 -3.45 -5.73
C ASP A 237 -4.81 -2.95 -6.99
N LEU A 238 -4.61 -3.62 -8.15
CA LEU A 238 -5.28 -3.31 -9.43
C LEU A 238 -6.81 -3.42 -9.34
N ARG A 239 -7.33 -4.23 -8.42
CA ARG A 239 -8.79 -4.36 -8.18
C ARG A 239 -9.47 -3.06 -7.73
N VAL A 240 -8.70 -2.05 -7.34
CA VAL A 240 -9.23 -0.70 -7.10
C VAL A 240 -9.80 -0.11 -8.38
N PHE A 241 -9.19 -0.37 -9.53
CA PHE A 241 -9.62 0.14 -10.82
C PHE A 241 -10.92 -0.50 -11.31
N ASP A 242 -11.20 -1.77 -10.96
CA ASP A 242 -12.45 -2.46 -11.28
C ASP A 242 -13.71 -1.73 -10.77
N LYS A 243 -13.55 -0.86 -9.76
CA LYS A 243 -14.64 -0.08 -9.17
C LYS A 243 -14.89 1.27 -9.85
N LEU A 244 -13.99 1.70 -10.72
CA LEU A 244 -14.12 3.02 -11.37
C LEU A 244 -15.33 3.08 -12.30
N ASP A 245 -15.58 2.02 -13.06
CA ASP A 245 -16.80 1.91 -13.88
C ASP A 245 -18.06 1.91 -13.04
N THR A 246 -18.01 1.27 -11.86
CA THR A 246 -19.12 1.29 -10.90
C THR A 246 -19.33 2.69 -10.33
N LEU A 247 -18.26 3.44 -10.06
CA LEU A 247 -18.34 4.83 -9.58
C LEU A 247 -18.99 5.72 -10.64
N VAL A 248 -18.53 5.64 -11.90
CA VAL A 248 -19.10 6.42 -13.01
C VAL A 248 -20.57 6.03 -13.26
N SER A 249 -20.88 4.73 -13.28
CA SER A 249 -22.25 4.25 -13.45
C SER A 249 -23.16 4.68 -12.29
N SER A 250 -22.62 4.71 -11.06
CA SER A 250 -23.34 5.20 -9.88
C SER A 250 -23.57 6.72 -9.95
N SER A 251 -22.57 7.48 -10.41
CA SER A 251 -22.70 8.93 -10.62
C SER A 251 -23.68 9.26 -11.73
N ASN A 252 -23.69 8.48 -12.82
CA ASN A 252 -24.69 8.57 -13.89
C ASN A 252 -26.09 8.27 -13.37
N SER A 253 -26.23 7.23 -12.55
CA SER A 253 -27.50 6.87 -11.91
C SER A 253 -27.98 7.98 -10.98
N LEU A 254 -27.05 8.60 -10.24
CA LEU A 254 -27.36 9.74 -9.37
C LEU A 254 -27.82 10.97 -10.18
N LYS A 255 -27.16 11.25 -11.33
CA LYS A 255 -27.57 12.31 -12.27
C LYS A 255 -28.99 12.04 -12.81
N SER A 256 -29.25 10.82 -13.29
CA SER A 256 -30.56 10.43 -13.77
C SER A 256 -31.65 10.53 -12.68
N ASN A 257 -31.33 10.17 -11.44
CA ASN A 257 -32.21 10.30 -10.30
C ASN A 257 -32.45 11.77 -9.94
N MET A 258 -31.44 12.63 -10.11
CA MET A 258 -31.60 14.08 -9.87
C MET A 258 -32.45 14.75 -10.95
N ASP A 259 -32.30 14.35 -12.22
CA ASP A 259 -33.19 14.82 -13.31
C ASP A 259 -34.66 14.43 -13.02
N LEU A 260 -34.89 13.24 -12.44
CA LEU A 260 -36.20 12.83 -11.97
C LEU A 260 -36.70 13.68 -10.79
N ILE A 261 -35.80 14.09 -9.88
CA ILE A 261 -36.11 14.98 -8.76
C ILE A 261 -36.46 16.37 -9.28
N VAL A 262 -35.72 16.93 -10.24
CA VAL A 262 -35.99 18.19 -10.89
C VAL A 262 -37.38 18.15 -11.53
N LYS A 263 -37.64 17.12 -12.33
CA LYS A 263 -38.98 16.93 -12.95
C LYS A 263 -40.07 16.76 -11.89
N SER A 264 -39.81 16.06 -10.81
CA SER A 264 -40.76 15.89 -9.70
C SER A 264 -41.02 17.20 -8.96
N THR A 265 -40.06 18.14 -8.88
CA THR A 265 -40.25 19.47 -8.31
C THR A 265 -41.04 20.39 -9.26
N GLU A 266 -40.86 20.25 -10.58
CA GLU A 266 -41.69 20.92 -11.59
C GLU A 266 -43.15 20.45 -11.50
N ASP A 267 -43.38 19.12 -11.39
CA ASP A 267 -44.70 18.53 -11.21
C ASP A 267 -45.32 18.94 -9.87
N LEU A 268 -44.51 19.10 -8.83
CA LEU A 268 -44.93 19.59 -7.52
C LEU A 268 -45.36 21.07 -7.59
N TYR A 269 -44.62 21.90 -8.35
CA TYR A 269 -45.01 23.30 -8.62
C TYR A 269 -46.33 23.39 -9.38
N ALA A 270 -46.52 22.55 -10.40
CA ALA A 270 -47.77 22.45 -11.16
C ALA A 270 -48.91 21.95 -10.28
N GLY A 271 -48.65 20.97 -9.38
CA GLY A 271 -49.61 20.46 -8.40
C GLY A 271 -50.00 21.47 -7.32
N ALA A 272 -49.05 22.31 -6.85
CA ALA A 272 -49.33 23.40 -5.91
C ALA A 272 -50.25 24.45 -6.53
N LYS A 273 -50.15 24.66 -7.83
CA LYS A 273 -51.05 25.52 -8.62
C LYS A 273 -52.45 24.92 -8.75
N GLY A 274 -52.55 23.57 -8.87
CA GLY A 274 -53.83 22.84 -8.86
C GLY A 274 -54.48 22.81 -7.47
N LEU A 275 -53.67 22.78 -6.39
CA LEU A 275 -54.16 22.82 -5.01
C LEU A 275 -54.82 24.16 -4.62
N LYS A 276 -54.54 25.25 -5.34
CA LYS A 276 -55.21 26.55 -5.17
C LYS A 276 -56.73 26.44 -5.41
N SER A 277 -57.19 25.44 -6.20
CA SER A 277 -58.57 25.19 -6.49
C SER A 277 -59.30 24.21 -5.54
N ALA A 278 -58.49 23.50 -4.68
CA ALA A 278 -59.02 22.45 -3.80
C ALA A 278 -58.94 22.83 -2.31
N SER A 279 -59.30 24.06 -1.94
CA SER A 279 -59.19 24.63 -0.58
C SER A 279 -59.82 23.83 0.56
N GLY A 280 -60.82 22.99 0.26
CA GLY A 280 -61.49 22.17 1.27
C GLY A 280 -60.71 20.96 1.80
N THR A 281 -59.70 20.48 1.01
CA THR A 281 -58.93 19.24 1.37
C THR A 281 -57.63 19.54 2.10
N ILE A 282 -57.21 20.81 2.13
CA ILE A 282 -55.89 21.20 2.65
C ILE A 282 -55.81 21.03 4.17
N ASN A 283 -56.89 21.37 4.88
CA ASN A 283 -56.88 21.34 6.35
C ASN A 283 -56.69 19.92 6.90
N GLU A 284 -57.30 18.91 6.27
CA GLU A 284 -57.18 17.51 6.67
C GLU A 284 -55.76 16.97 6.33
N LYS A 285 -55.22 17.35 5.15
CA LYS A 285 -53.90 16.87 4.70
C LYS A 285 -52.74 17.53 5.41
N VAL A 286 -52.86 18.80 5.84
CA VAL A 286 -51.83 19.46 6.65
C VAL A 286 -51.76 18.84 8.04
N GLY A 287 -52.89 18.41 8.63
CA GLY A 287 -52.87 17.66 9.89
C GLY A 287 -52.16 16.30 9.76
N VAL A 288 -52.38 15.61 8.62
CA VAL A 288 -51.67 14.35 8.32
C VAL A 288 -50.14 14.59 8.14
N VAL A 289 -49.76 15.65 7.42
CA VAL A 289 -48.35 16.03 7.24
C VAL A 289 -47.72 16.39 8.58
N LEU A 290 -48.43 17.07 9.48
CA LEU A 290 -47.91 17.40 10.82
C LEU A 290 -47.64 16.12 11.66
N ASN A 291 -48.52 15.12 11.56
CA ASN A 291 -48.33 13.84 12.23
C ASN A 291 -47.08 13.10 11.68
N TYR A 292 -46.90 13.05 10.35
CA TYR A 292 -45.70 12.47 9.75
C TYR A 292 -44.44 13.24 10.11
N MET A 293 -44.49 14.56 10.25
CA MET A 293 -43.37 15.36 10.68
C MET A 293 -42.98 15.09 12.14
N ASN A 294 -43.97 14.82 13.01
CA ASN A 294 -43.66 14.37 14.38
C ASN A 294 -43.01 12.99 14.37
N GLU A 295 -43.48 12.06 13.54
CA GLU A 295 -42.86 10.72 13.40
C GLU A 295 -41.41 10.81 12.84
N ILE A 296 -41.16 11.71 11.88
CA ILE A 296 -39.83 11.96 11.35
C ILE A 296 -38.91 12.59 12.40
N LEU A 297 -39.43 13.50 13.23
CA LEU A 297 -38.70 14.11 14.32
C LEU A 297 -38.31 13.06 15.36
N ASP A 298 -39.26 12.19 15.74
CA ASP A 298 -39.02 11.08 16.65
C ASP A 298 -38.00 10.09 16.04
N GLY A 299 -38.09 9.83 14.74
CA GLY A 299 -37.12 8.99 14.02
C GLY A 299 -35.71 9.61 13.92
N THR A 300 -35.60 10.93 13.74
CA THR A 300 -34.30 11.63 13.72
C THR A 300 -33.69 11.75 15.11
N ILE A 301 -34.52 11.91 16.15
CA ILE A 301 -34.05 11.84 17.55
C ILE A 301 -33.50 10.43 17.83
N SER A 302 -34.28 9.40 17.44
CA SER A 302 -33.83 8.01 17.58
C SER A 302 -32.54 7.70 16.80
N LEU A 303 -32.39 8.29 15.62
CA LEU A 303 -31.16 8.16 14.80
C LEU A 303 -29.97 8.88 15.44
N ASP A 304 -30.17 10.11 15.95
CA ASP A 304 -29.15 10.89 16.66
C ASP A 304 -28.70 10.16 17.93
N ASP A 305 -29.66 9.63 18.69
CA ASP A 305 -29.39 8.81 19.89
C ASP A 305 -28.68 7.49 19.51
N GLY A 306 -29.08 6.86 18.41
CA GLY A 306 -28.41 5.66 17.89
C GLY A 306 -26.98 5.91 17.44
N VAL A 307 -26.73 7.04 16.76
CA VAL A 307 -25.36 7.44 16.34
C VAL A 307 -24.48 7.75 17.55
N LYS A 308 -25.05 8.46 18.56
CA LYS A 308 -24.34 8.74 19.81
C LYS A 308 -24.08 7.46 20.61
N GLY A 309 -25.04 6.55 20.64
CA GLY A 309 -24.86 5.23 21.24
C GLY A 309 -23.76 4.45 20.54
N SER A 310 -23.74 4.45 19.20
CA SER A 310 -22.71 3.78 18.41
C SER A 310 -21.30 4.39 18.61
N LEU A 311 -21.21 5.72 18.81
CA LEU A 311 -19.95 6.37 19.18
C LEU A 311 -19.48 5.91 20.57
N GLN A 312 -20.38 5.85 21.55
CA GLN A 312 -20.06 5.35 22.90
C GLN A 312 -19.70 3.86 22.88
N GLU A 313 -20.43 3.05 22.10
CA GLU A 313 -20.09 1.64 21.90
C GLU A 313 -18.75 1.48 21.20
N LEU A 314 -18.46 2.33 20.21
CA LEU A 314 -17.17 2.35 19.50
C LEU A 314 -16.02 2.72 20.44
N ASP A 315 -16.21 3.73 21.30
CA ASP A 315 -15.25 4.07 22.36
C ASP A 315 -15.11 2.93 23.37
N GLY A 316 -16.22 2.28 23.76
CA GLY A 316 -16.20 1.10 24.60
C GLY A 316 -15.48 -0.09 23.95
N ILE A 317 -15.69 -0.32 22.66
CA ILE A 317 -14.97 -1.33 21.87
C ILE A 317 -13.48 -0.98 21.79
N LYS A 318 -13.14 0.30 21.58
CA LYS A 318 -11.76 0.79 21.55
C LYS A 318 -11.07 0.60 22.91
N GLU A 319 -11.76 0.91 24.02
CA GLU A 319 -11.26 0.65 25.37
C GLU A 319 -11.10 -0.85 25.63
N MET A 320 -12.08 -1.67 25.23
CA MET A 320 -11.98 -3.14 25.34
C MET A 320 -10.84 -3.69 24.47
N LEU A 321 -10.66 -3.20 23.24
CA LEU A 321 -9.56 -3.59 22.37
C LEU A 321 -8.21 -3.22 23.00
N ASN A 322 -8.11 -2.01 23.53
CA ASN A 322 -6.88 -1.54 24.16
C ASN A 322 -6.62 -2.20 25.53
N SER A 323 -7.66 -2.62 26.23
CA SER A 323 -7.52 -3.19 27.58
C SER A 323 -7.48 -4.71 27.62
N SER A 324 -8.12 -5.39 26.68
CA SER A 324 -8.32 -6.85 26.78
C SER A 324 -7.69 -7.65 25.64
N SER A 325 -7.56 -7.07 24.44
CA SER A 325 -7.19 -7.89 23.29
C SER A 325 -5.68 -8.05 23.12
N ASP A 326 -4.91 -7.04 23.53
CA ASP A 326 -3.48 -7.07 23.20
C ASP A 326 -2.64 -7.85 24.21
N SER A 327 -3.09 -7.97 25.46
CA SER A 327 -2.29 -8.63 26.48
C SER A 327 -2.64 -10.10 26.68
N GLU A 328 -3.90 -10.45 26.95
CA GLU A 328 -4.22 -11.82 27.37
C GLU A 328 -4.27 -12.83 26.21
N SER A 329 -4.91 -12.49 25.09
CA SER A 329 -5.02 -13.43 23.96
C SER A 329 -3.70 -13.58 23.23
N ILE A 330 -2.98 -12.46 23.01
CA ILE A 330 -1.63 -12.47 22.45
C ILE A 330 -0.68 -13.18 23.42
N GLN A 331 -0.72 -12.82 24.69
CA GLN A 331 0.10 -13.45 25.73
C GLN A 331 -0.21 -14.94 25.88
N SER A 332 -1.48 -15.33 25.73
CA SER A 332 -1.89 -16.74 25.71
C SER A 332 -1.32 -17.47 24.50
N MET A 333 -1.39 -16.87 23.29
CA MET A 333 -0.79 -17.46 22.09
C MET A 333 0.73 -17.53 22.21
N ILE A 334 1.39 -16.49 22.70
CA ILE A 334 2.84 -16.48 22.94
C ILE A 334 3.21 -17.55 23.98
N SER A 335 2.39 -17.68 25.04
CA SER A 335 2.60 -18.70 26.07
C SER A 335 2.42 -20.11 25.52
N LEU A 336 1.42 -20.33 24.65
CA LEU A 336 1.21 -21.62 23.98
C LEU A 336 2.37 -21.95 23.04
N ILE A 337 2.87 -20.96 22.27
CA ILE A 337 4.06 -21.14 21.44
C ILE A 337 5.24 -21.55 22.31
N GLY A 338 5.46 -20.83 23.42
CA GLY A 338 6.53 -21.17 24.37
C GLY A 338 6.40 -22.56 24.97
N LEU A 339 5.18 -22.99 25.31
CA LEU A 339 4.92 -24.34 25.80
C LEU A 339 5.17 -25.40 24.73
N ASP A 340 4.77 -25.14 23.47
CA ASP A 340 5.05 -26.04 22.35
C ASP A 340 6.56 -26.11 22.06
N GLU A 341 7.28 -24.98 22.12
CA GLU A 341 8.74 -24.96 21.99
C GLU A 341 9.45 -25.70 23.13
N ASP A 342 8.97 -25.55 24.37
CA ASP A 342 9.50 -26.30 25.52
C ASP A 342 9.25 -27.80 25.37
N ALA A 343 8.04 -28.17 24.90
CA ALA A 343 7.71 -29.55 24.59
C ALA A 343 8.58 -30.14 23.48
N ILE A 344 8.82 -29.36 22.43
CA ILE A 344 9.74 -29.77 21.35
C ILE A 344 11.13 -30.01 21.90
N ARG A 345 11.69 -29.07 22.68
CA ARG A 345 13.02 -29.23 23.30
C ARG A 345 13.11 -30.48 24.16
N ALA A 346 12.07 -30.77 24.92
CA ALA A 346 12.01 -31.98 25.75
C ALA A 346 11.98 -33.27 24.90
N LEU A 347 11.20 -33.26 23.82
CA LEU A 347 11.10 -34.39 22.89
C LEU A 347 12.40 -34.58 22.11
N GLU A 348 13.04 -33.50 21.66
CA GLU A 348 14.34 -33.51 20.97
C GLU A 348 15.44 -34.03 21.90
N SER A 349 15.45 -33.58 23.17
CA SER A 349 16.38 -34.11 24.17
C SER A 349 16.19 -35.62 24.36
N THR A 350 14.94 -36.07 24.49
CA THR A 350 14.62 -37.51 24.58
C THR A 350 15.05 -38.25 23.31
N ASN A 351 14.80 -37.69 22.15
CA ASN A 351 15.21 -38.32 20.89
C ASN A 351 16.73 -38.34 20.71
N SER A 352 17.44 -37.31 21.20
CA SER A 352 18.93 -37.31 21.21
C SER A 352 19.51 -38.46 22.03
N GLU A 353 18.85 -38.82 23.13
CA GLU A 353 19.22 -39.99 23.95
C GLU A 353 18.87 -41.32 23.25
N LEU A 354 17.77 -41.37 22.53
CA LEU A 354 17.29 -42.56 21.80
C LEU A 354 17.96 -42.77 20.45
N ALA A 355 18.43 -41.69 19.78
CA ALA A 355 18.99 -41.72 18.44
C ALA A 355 20.13 -42.75 18.26
N PRO A 356 21.11 -42.87 19.19
CA PRO A 356 22.18 -43.86 19.05
C PRO A 356 21.64 -45.30 18.95
N ILE A 357 20.52 -45.57 19.62
CA ILE A 357 19.91 -46.90 19.59
C ILE A 357 19.03 -47.03 18.34
N TYR A 358 18.25 -46.02 18.03
CA TYR A 358 17.31 -46.00 16.88
C TYR A 358 18.07 -46.12 15.54
N GLU A 359 19.10 -45.31 15.35
CA GLU A 359 19.93 -45.32 14.13
C GLU A 359 20.89 -46.47 14.09
N GLY A 360 21.63 -46.70 15.21
CA GLY A 360 22.64 -47.76 15.32
C GLY A 360 22.05 -49.16 15.15
N ARG A 361 20.77 -49.34 15.39
CA ARG A 361 20.05 -50.62 15.17
C ARG A 361 19.25 -50.64 13.87
N GLY A 362 19.28 -49.54 13.06
CA GLY A 362 18.59 -49.46 11.80
C GLY A 362 17.06 -49.53 11.91
N LEU A 363 16.50 -49.13 13.08
CA LEU A 363 15.09 -49.28 13.37
C LEU A 363 14.17 -48.53 12.40
N ALA A 364 14.65 -47.50 11.77
CA ALA A 364 13.92 -46.75 10.77
C ALA A 364 13.42 -47.64 9.60
N ASN A 365 14.22 -48.63 9.22
CA ASN A 365 13.98 -49.49 8.06
C ASN A 365 13.26 -50.81 8.37
N LEU A 366 12.92 -51.05 9.64
CA LEU A 366 12.25 -52.28 10.08
C LEU A 366 10.77 -52.03 10.32
N ASP A 367 9.92 -52.96 9.89
CA ASP A 367 8.52 -52.95 10.31
C ASP A 367 8.41 -53.29 11.82
N TYR A 368 7.39 -52.81 12.51
CA TYR A 368 7.14 -53.14 13.93
C TYR A 368 7.03 -54.64 14.19
N SER A 369 6.51 -55.41 13.20
CA SER A 369 6.39 -56.88 13.28
C SER A 369 7.73 -57.61 13.15
N GLU A 370 8.74 -56.96 12.64
CA GLU A 370 10.10 -57.53 12.43
C GLU A 370 10.99 -57.36 13.67
N ILE A 371 10.58 -56.52 14.62
CA ILE A 371 11.34 -56.24 15.86
C ILE A 371 10.89 -57.21 16.95
N THR A 372 11.74 -58.16 17.26
CA THR A 372 11.44 -59.19 18.30
C THR A 372 11.70 -58.73 19.74
N ASP A 373 12.54 -57.72 19.94
CA ASP A 373 12.85 -57.16 21.26
C ASP A 373 11.84 -56.04 21.62
N SER A 374 11.05 -56.27 22.65
CA SER A 374 10.03 -55.31 23.07
C SER A 374 10.59 -53.96 23.53
N SER A 375 11.85 -53.93 24.02
CA SER A 375 12.51 -52.69 24.39
C SER A 375 12.86 -51.84 23.15
N LEU A 376 13.29 -52.48 22.06
CA LEU A 376 13.55 -51.82 20.79
C LEU A 376 12.27 -51.37 20.08
N VAL A 377 11.17 -52.13 20.23
CA VAL A 377 9.82 -51.69 19.79
C VAL A 377 9.44 -50.41 20.53
N THR A 378 9.70 -50.35 21.85
CA THR A 378 9.42 -49.17 22.64
C THR A 378 10.30 -47.98 22.18
N VAL A 379 11.59 -48.18 21.98
CA VAL A 379 12.52 -47.13 21.46
C VAL A 379 12.02 -46.61 20.11
N LYS A 380 11.72 -47.51 19.16
CA LYS A 380 11.20 -47.13 17.85
C LYS A 380 9.89 -46.32 17.98
N LYS A 381 8.95 -46.84 18.74
CA LYS A 381 7.64 -46.21 18.95
C LYS A 381 7.77 -44.84 19.60
N THR A 382 8.66 -44.71 20.59
CA THR A 382 8.89 -43.45 21.30
C THR A 382 9.59 -42.46 20.38
N TYR A 383 10.68 -42.88 19.69
CA TYR A 383 11.41 -42.02 18.80
C TYR A 383 10.53 -41.50 17.66
N GLU A 384 9.85 -42.39 16.92
CA GLU A 384 8.97 -42.02 15.82
C GLU A 384 7.75 -41.23 16.31
N GLY A 385 7.22 -41.60 17.48
CA GLY A 385 6.14 -40.85 18.13
C GLY A 385 6.57 -39.45 18.50
N ASN A 386 7.78 -39.29 19.02
CA ASN A 386 8.36 -37.97 19.33
C ASN A 386 8.60 -37.16 18.05
N VAL A 387 9.15 -37.78 16.99
CA VAL A 387 9.31 -37.11 15.68
C VAL A 387 7.99 -36.64 15.14
N ASN A 388 6.95 -37.50 15.20
CA ASN A 388 5.61 -37.13 14.77
C ASN A 388 5.03 -36.00 15.63
N MET A 389 5.25 -36.07 16.95
CA MET A 389 4.80 -35.03 17.89
C MET A 389 5.54 -33.70 17.65
N ILE A 390 6.87 -33.74 17.43
CA ILE A 390 7.67 -32.57 17.07
C ILE A 390 7.13 -31.94 15.78
N ASN A 391 6.83 -32.75 14.76
CA ASN A 391 6.24 -32.27 13.51
C ASN A 391 4.87 -31.63 13.74
N LEU A 392 4.05 -32.24 14.59
CA LEU A 392 2.74 -31.69 14.95
C LEU A 392 2.90 -30.36 15.70
N LEU A 393 3.77 -30.32 16.70
CA LEU A 393 4.03 -29.12 17.50
C LEU A 393 4.63 -27.99 16.64
N ASN A 394 5.58 -28.33 15.74
CA ASN A 394 6.09 -27.36 14.75
C ASN A 394 4.97 -26.84 13.84
N GLY A 395 4.05 -27.72 13.43
CA GLY A 395 2.85 -27.34 12.71
C GLY A 395 1.96 -26.39 13.53
N ASN A 396 1.77 -26.67 14.81
CA ASN A 396 1.02 -25.82 15.73
C ASN A 396 1.69 -24.47 15.91
N ILE A 397 3.00 -24.45 16.16
CA ILE A 397 3.80 -23.21 16.25
C ILE A 397 3.66 -22.40 14.97
N GLY A 398 3.76 -23.04 13.81
CA GLY A 398 3.57 -22.39 12.51
C GLY A 398 2.16 -21.78 12.39
N ALA A 399 1.13 -22.54 12.80
CA ALA A 399 -0.25 -22.08 12.79
C ALA A 399 -0.50 -20.95 13.80
N LEU A 400 0.07 -21.06 15.00
CA LEU A 400 -0.04 -20.03 16.05
C LEU A 400 0.69 -18.76 15.64
N ASN A 401 1.90 -18.86 15.10
CA ASN A 401 2.65 -17.71 14.56
C ASN A 401 1.92 -17.06 13.37
N GLY A 402 1.34 -17.88 12.49
CA GLY A 402 0.49 -17.40 11.40
C GLY A 402 -0.78 -16.71 11.93
N SER A 403 -1.36 -17.23 13.01
CA SER A 403 -2.52 -16.64 13.68
C SER A 403 -2.16 -15.33 14.38
N LEU A 404 -1.01 -15.29 15.06
CA LEU A 404 -0.48 -14.09 15.70
C LEU A 404 -0.21 -12.97 14.70
N ALA A 405 0.42 -13.32 13.57
CA ALA A 405 0.66 -12.36 12.49
C ALA A 405 -0.65 -11.83 11.90
N LYS A 406 -1.61 -12.72 11.65
CA LYS A 406 -2.96 -12.34 11.19
C LYS A 406 -3.70 -11.52 12.23
N PHE A 407 -3.57 -11.86 13.52
CA PHE A 407 -4.20 -11.12 14.60
C PHE A 407 -3.66 -9.68 14.65
N ASN A 408 -2.33 -9.50 14.56
CA ASN A 408 -1.72 -8.18 14.51
C ASN A 408 -2.18 -7.39 13.27
N GLU A 409 -2.20 -8.03 12.10
CA GLU A 409 -2.73 -7.42 10.87
C GLU A 409 -4.20 -7.03 10.99
N ILE A 410 -5.00 -7.90 11.60
CA ILE A 410 -6.42 -7.64 11.87
C ILE A 410 -6.56 -6.47 12.84
N ASN A 411 -5.76 -6.44 13.89
CA ASN A 411 -5.80 -5.38 14.92
C ASN A 411 -5.45 -4.01 14.31
N GLU A 412 -4.41 -3.95 13.47
CA GLU A 412 -4.09 -2.74 12.71
C GLU A 412 -5.23 -2.32 11.77
N LYS A 413 -5.82 -3.28 11.06
CA LYS A 413 -6.98 -3.02 10.19
C LYS A 413 -8.20 -2.56 10.99
N ILE A 414 -8.46 -3.21 12.14
CA ILE A 414 -9.56 -2.82 13.04
C ILE A 414 -9.34 -1.40 13.54
N ASN A 415 -8.14 -1.07 14.02
CA ASN A 415 -7.82 0.29 14.47
C ASN A 415 -8.01 1.32 13.35
N GLY A 416 -7.52 1.03 12.14
CA GLY A 416 -7.75 1.89 10.97
C GLY A 416 -9.23 2.03 10.61
N ILE A 417 -9.99 0.93 10.68
CA ILE A 417 -11.45 0.93 10.46
C ILE A 417 -12.14 1.73 11.57
N MET A 418 -11.72 1.56 12.83
CA MET A 418 -12.26 2.28 13.98
C MET A 418 -12.05 3.79 13.86
N GLU A 419 -10.85 4.23 13.49
CA GLU A 419 -10.56 5.65 13.25
C GLU A 419 -11.41 6.21 12.11
N MET A 420 -11.53 5.45 11.02
CA MET A 420 -12.37 5.82 9.88
C MET A 420 -13.85 5.82 10.26
N LEU A 421 -14.31 4.84 11.04
CA LEU A 421 -15.69 4.77 11.54
C LEU A 421 -15.98 5.93 12.49
N ASN A 422 -15.07 6.22 13.42
CA ASN A 422 -15.22 7.33 14.34
C ASN A 422 -15.30 8.67 13.61
N SER A 423 -14.43 8.88 12.61
CA SER A 423 -14.50 10.05 11.73
C SER A 423 -15.83 10.14 10.98
N LYS A 424 -16.30 9.02 10.40
CA LYS A 424 -17.57 8.97 9.66
C LYS A 424 -18.78 9.12 10.57
N LEU A 425 -18.77 8.50 11.75
CA LEU A 425 -19.85 8.63 12.73
C LEU A 425 -19.91 10.05 13.31
N SER A 426 -18.75 10.68 13.54
CA SER A 426 -18.69 12.09 13.93
C SER A 426 -19.31 13.00 12.86
N TYR A 427 -18.98 12.73 11.58
CA TYR A 427 -19.56 13.46 10.44
C TYR A 427 -21.09 13.23 10.33
N MET A 428 -21.55 12.02 10.63
CA MET A 428 -22.97 11.64 10.62
C MET A 428 -23.72 12.27 11.79
N SER A 429 -23.10 12.34 12.98
CA SER A 429 -23.66 13.05 14.15
C SER A 429 -23.86 14.55 13.89
N ASP A 430 -22.91 15.18 13.20
CA ASP A 430 -23.03 16.56 12.75
C ASP A 430 -24.20 16.73 11.74
N GLY A 431 -24.34 15.77 10.84
CA GLY A 431 -25.40 15.74 9.83
C GLY A 431 -26.80 15.54 10.45
N THR A 432 -26.91 14.61 11.40
CA THR A 432 -28.18 14.33 12.11
C THR A 432 -28.61 15.48 13.00
N GLY A 433 -27.64 16.16 13.63
CA GLY A 433 -27.91 17.38 14.39
C GLY A 433 -28.50 18.51 13.53
N LYS A 434 -27.89 18.74 12.35
CA LYS A 434 -28.38 19.73 11.36
C LYS A 434 -29.73 19.31 10.76
N LEU A 435 -29.93 18.01 10.54
CA LEU A 435 -31.21 17.47 10.06
C LEU A 435 -32.33 17.69 11.10
N ARG A 436 -32.05 17.41 12.38
CA ARG A 436 -33.00 17.65 13.48
C ARG A 436 -33.39 19.12 13.59
N GLU A 437 -32.40 20.04 13.49
CA GLU A 437 -32.72 21.47 13.46
C GLU A 437 -33.57 21.87 12.23
N GLY A 438 -33.26 21.32 11.05
CA GLY A 438 -34.00 21.56 9.82
C GLY A 438 -35.45 21.05 9.92
N VAL A 439 -35.62 19.81 10.45
CA VAL A 439 -36.93 19.18 10.66
C VAL A 439 -37.75 19.94 11.72
N SER A 440 -37.10 20.39 12.81
CA SER A 440 -37.79 21.22 13.81
C SER A 440 -38.29 22.53 13.23
N ARG A 441 -37.42 23.23 12.44
CA ARG A 441 -37.83 24.48 11.74
C ARG A 441 -38.95 24.25 10.73
N LEU A 442 -38.90 23.12 10.03
CA LEU A 442 -39.94 22.75 9.08
C LEU A 442 -41.25 22.45 9.79
N ARG A 443 -41.24 21.73 10.93
CA ARG A 443 -42.39 21.47 11.78
C ARG A 443 -43.05 22.77 12.27
N ASP A 444 -42.22 23.72 12.72
CA ASP A 444 -42.68 25.01 13.23
C ASP A 444 -43.33 25.84 12.12
N GLY A 445 -42.75 25.83 10.88
CA GLY A 445 -43.36 26.47 9.72
C GLY A 445 -44.70 25.81 9.28
N ILE A 446 -44.83 24.47 9.39
CA ILE A 446 -46.09 23.75 9.13
C ILE A 446 -47.13 24.03 10.25
N SER A 447 -46.69 24.17 11.51
CA SER A 447 -47.57 24.54 12.63
C SER A 447 -48.14 25.95 12.48
N GLU A 448 -47.27 26.91 12.04
CA GLU A 448 -47.73 28.26 11.66
C GLU A 448 -48.71 28.24 10.48
N LEU A 449 -48.43 27.40 9.47
CA LEU A 449 -49.36 27.20 8.34
C LEU A 449 -50.69 26.61 8.80
N TYR A 450 -50.67 25.64 9.73
CA TYR A 450 -51.86 25.04 10.33
C TYR A 450 -52.68 26.06 11.14
N SER A 451 -51.97 26.91 11.91
CA SER A 451 -52.56 27.97 12.69
C SER A 451 -53.10 29.13 11.81
N GLY A 452 -52.46 29.29 10.66
CA GLY A 452 -52.76 30.36 9.72
C GLY A 452 -53.81 30.03 8.65
N THR A 453 -54.57 28.90 8.76
CA THR A 453 -55.56 28.47 7.74
C THR A 453 -56.69 29.47 7.45
N SER A 454 -56.97 30.43 8.34
CA SER A 454 -57.86 31.58 8.09
C SER A 454 -57.24 32.65 7.15
N LEU A 455 -55.91 32.60 6.95
CA LEU A 455 -55.19 33.49 6.03
C LEU A 455 -54.76 32.77 4.74
N PHE A 456 -55.41 31.67 4.43
CA PHE A 456 -55.04 30.71 3.40
C PHE A 456 -54.74 31.31 2.02
N ASP A 457 -55.56 32.28 1.54
CA ASP A 457 -55.39 32.85 0.19
C ASP A 457 -54.11 33.69 0.02
N SER A 458 -53.64 34.37 1.08
CA SER A 458 -52.36 35.10 1.05
C SER A 458 -51.18 34.16 1.22
N LYS A 459 -51.31 33.09 2.05
CA LYS A 459 -50.23 32.09 2.32
C LYS A 459 -50.02 31.10 1.16
N MET A 460 -51.07 30.86 0.32
CA MET A 460 -50.91 30.07 -0.90
C MET A 460 -50.07 30.79 -1.97
N SER A 461 -50.08 32.13 -2.02
CA SER A 461 -49.18 32.91 -2.86
C SER A 461 -47.69 32.78 -2.38
N GLU A 462 -47.49 32.76 -1.03
CA GLU A 462 -46.18 32.50 -0.43
C GLU A 462 -45.71 31.06 -0.67
N LEU A 463 -46.61 30.07 -0.62
CA LEU A 463 -46.32 28.68 -0.92
C LEU A 463 -45.91 28.49 -2.38
N THR A 464 -46.63 29.12 -3.32
CA THR A 464 -46.28 29.09 -4.75
C THR A 464 -44.90 29.72 -4.99
N SER A 465 -44.61 30.85 -4.31
CA SER A 465 -43.32 31.51 -4.38
C SER A 465 -42.19 30.70 -3.69
N GLY A 466 -42.52 29.92 -2.62
CA GLY A 466 -41.58 29.01 -1.95
C GLY A 466 -41.25 27.78 -2.80
N THR A 467 -42.23 27.22 -3.51
CA THR A 467 -42.04 26.08 -4.44
C THR A 467 -41.30 26.50 -5.71
N ASP A 468 -41.51 27.74 -6.18
CA ASP A 468 -40.73 28.32 -7.29
C ASP A 468 -39.25 28.44 -6.90
N ARG A 469 -38.94 28.93 -5.67
CA ARG A 469 -37.57 28.98 -5.15
C ARG A 469 -36.96 27.60 -4.94
N LEU A 470 -37.75 26.61 -4.56
CA LEU A 470 -37.30 25.22 -4.44
C LEU A 470 -36.93 24.65 -5.81
N ASN A 471 -37.76 24.93 -6.83
CA ASN A 471 -37.50 24.53 -8.21
C ASN A 471 -36.20 25.17 -8.73
N VAL A 472 -36.00 26.47 -8.51
CA VAL A 472 -34.74 27.17 -8.87
C VAL A 472 -33.57 26.61 -8.09
N GLY A 473 -33.73 26.33 -6.78
CA GLY A 473 -32.66 25.79 -5.94
C GLY A 473 -32.28 24.34 -6.30
N THR A 474 -33.21 23.49 -6.70
CA THR A 474 -32.95 22.15 -7.21
C THR A 474 -32.26 22.16 -8.56
N HIS A 475 -32.62 23.09 -9.44
CA HIS A 475 -31.89 23.31 -10.69
C HIS A 475 -30.43 23.73 -10.42
N GLN A 476 -30.21 24.70 -9.53
CA GLN A 476 -28.85 25.09 -9.13
C GLN A 476 -28.06 23.96 -8.49
N TYR A 477 -28.71 23.14 -7.65
CA TYR A 477 -28.05 21.99 -7.03
C TYR A 477 -27.77 20.89 -8.06
N SER A 478 -28.65 20.67 -9.04
CA SER A 478 -28.41 19.77 -10.17
C SER A 478 -27.19 20.22 -10.99
N GLU A 479 -27.19 21.50 -11.42
CA GLU A 479 -26.14 22.04 -12.28
C GLU A 479 -24.76 22.17 -11.58
N SER A 480 -24.74 22.64 -10.34
CA SER A 480 -23.47 22.92 -9.64
C SER A 480 -22.96 21.76 -8.78
N GLY A 481 -23.84 20.93 -8.24
CA GLY A 481 -23.46 19.83 -7.35
C GLY A 481 -23.25 18.50 -8.08
N ILE A 482 -24.31 18.05 -8.76
CA ILE A 482 -24.31 16.72 -9.39
C ILE A 482 -23.45 16.68 -10.65
N ASP A 483 -23.48 17.73 -11.47
CA ASP A 483 -22.60 17.82 -12.65
C ASP A 483 -21.14 17.91 -12.24
N THR A 484 -20.83 18.60 -11.14
CA THR A 484 -19.49 18.64 -10.58
C THR A 484 -19.04 17.26 -10.11
N LEU A 485 -19.88 16.53 -9.39
CA LEU A 485 -19.60 15.16 -8.94
C LEU A 485 -19.43 14.21 -10.13
N TYR A 486 -20.30 14.33 -11.13
CA TYR A 486 -20.19 13.54 -12.36
C TYR A 486 -18.88 13.82 -13.10
N ASN A 487 -18.56 15.10 -13.32
CA ASN A 487 -17.30 15.49 -13.95
C ASN A 487 -16.09 15.00 -13.14
N TYR A 488 -16.18 15.08 -11.79
CA TYR A 488 -15.15 14.54 -10.92
C TYR A 488 -15.01 13.01 -11.06
N SER A 489 -16.13 12.29 -11.12
CA SER A 489 -16.10 10.82 -11.32
C SER A 489 -15.48 10.44 -12.68
N MET A 490 -15.76 11.23 -13.73
CA MET A 490 -15.14 11.06 -15.04
C MET A 490 -13.64 11.34 -14.99
N THR A 491 -13.23 12.40 -14.28
CA THR A 491 -11.81 12.71 -14.09
C THR A 491 -11.09 11.60 -13.31
N VAL A 492 -11.71 11.08 -12.24
CA VAL A 492 -11.17 9.95 -11.47
C VAL A 492 -11.05 8.70 -12.34
N LYS A 493 -12.04 8.44 -13.20
CA LYS A 493 -11.97 7.34 -14.17
C LYS A 493 -10.81 7.55 -15.14
N GLU A 494 -10.68 8.74 -15.74
CA GLU A 494 -9.57 9.06 -16.64
C GLU A 494 -8.20 8.85 -15.97
N TYR A 495 -8.06 9.30 -14.71
CA TYR A 495 -6.85 9.06 -13.93
C TYR A 495 -6.63 7.56 -13.66
N GLY A 496 -7.71 6.82 -13.37
CA GLY A 496 -7.65 5.37 -13.17
C GLY A 496 -7.16 4.64 -14.41
N GLU A 497 -7.73 4.93 -15.58
CA GLU A 497 -7.31 4.36 -16.87
C GLU A 497 -5.84 4.68 -17.19
N LYS A 498 -5.40 5.91 -16.88
CA LYS A 498 -3.98 6.29 -17.00
C LYS A 498 -3.10 5.49 -16.05
N LEU A 499 -3.50 5.37 -14.78
CA LEU A 499 -2.75 4.61 -13.79
C LEU A 499 -2.69 3.12 -14.15
N GLU A 500 -3.78 2.54 -14.61
CA GLU A 500 -3.81 1.15 -15.08
C GLU A 500 -2.83 0.93 -16.24
N ALA A 501 -2.86 1.80 -17.26
CA ALA A 501 -1.91 1.76 -18.37
C ALA A 501 -0.45 1.96 -17.91
N LEU A 502 -0.23 2.80 -16.90
CA LEU A 502 1.10 3.00 -16.30
C LEU A 502 1.55 1.78 -15.49
N VAL A 503 0.64 1.09 -14.82
CA VAL A 503 0.92 -0.18 -14.12
C VAL A 503 1.29 -1.27 -15.13
N GLU A 504 0.52 -1.42 -16.20
CA GLU A 504 0.86 -2.35 -17.28
C GLU A 504 2.23 -2.03 -17.88
N LEU A 505 2.51 -0.74 -18.12
CA LEU A 505 3.81 -0.30 -18.60
C LEU A 505 4.94 -0.68 -17.64
N SER A 506 4.75 -0.48 -16.33
CA SER A 506 5.76 -0.83 -15.33
C SER A 506 5.96 -2.34 -15.23
N ASN A 507 4.88 -3.13 -15.26
CA ASN A 507 4.94 -4.59 -15.26
C ASN A 507 5.54 -5.15 -16.57
N GLY A 508 5.42 -4.40 -17.66
CA GLY A 508 5.98 -4.72 -18.96
C GLY A 508 7.48 -4.40 -19.11
N TYR A 509 8.15 -3.83 -18.10
CA TYR A 509 9.57 -3.50 -18.16
C TYR A 509 10.42 -4.78 -18.28
N LYS A 510 11.21 -4.86 -19.34
CA LYS A 510 11.91 -6.09 -19.76
C LYS A 510 13.36 -6.20 -19.29
N GLY A 511 13.81 -5.26 -18.48
CA GLY A 511 15.14 -5.33 -17.88
C GLY A 511 16.15 -4.33 -18.42
N TYR A 512 17.29 -4.30 -17.78
CA TYR A 512 18.39 -3.37 -18.04
C TYR A 512 19.54 -4.01 -18.82
N SER A 513 19.91 -5.23 -18.46
CA SER A 513 21.02 -5.94 -19.12
C SER A 513 20.63 -6.52 -20.48
N ALA A 514 19.35 -6.77 -20.69
CA ALA A 514 18.73 -7.22 -21.93
C ALA A 514 17.21 -7.07 -21.84
N ASP A 515 16.52 -7.21 -22.99
CA ASP A 515 15.05 -7.04 -23.05
C ASP A 515 14.31 -8.37 -22.73
N ASN A 516 14.84 -9.20 -21.85
CA ASN A 516 14.33 -10.52 -21.53
C ASN A 516 14.36 -10.85 -20.02
N CYS A 517 14.41 -9.84 -19.17
CA CYS A 517 14.36 -10.02 -17.73
C CYS A 517 12.90 -10.01 -17.23
N ASP A 518 12.58 -10.90 -16.32
CA ASP A 518 11.27 -10.94 -15.66
C ASP A 518 11.19 -9.94 -14.51
N SER A 519 12.33 -9.63 -13.90
CA SER A 519 12.40 -8.60 -12.87
C SER A 519 13.78 -7.94 -12.80
N SER A 520 13.79 -6.63 -12.55
CA SER A 520 15.01 -5.85 -12.37
C SER A 520 14.93 -5.01 -11.12
N LEU A 521 15.94 -5.13 -10.26
CA LEU A 521 16.11 -4.32 -9.06
C LEU A 521 17.32 -3.42 -9.24
N PHE A 522 17.12 -2.12 -9.09
CA PHE A 522 18.16 -1.11 -9.18
C PHE A 522 18.55 -0.65 -7.79
N ILE A 523 19.83 -0.73 -7.47
CA ILE A 523 20.38 -0.32 -6.17
C ILE A 523 21.46 0.73 -6.41
N GLY A 524 21.12 1.98 -6.16
CA GLY A 524 22.05 3.09 -6.10
C GLY A 524 22.64 3.23 -4.71
N LEU A 525 23.95 3.37 -4.62
CA LEU A 525 24.66 3.53 -3.36
C LEU A 525 25.60 4.71 -3.40
N VAL A 526 25.29 5.69 -2.58
CA VAL A 526 26.17 6.82 -2.27
C VAL A 526 26.91 6.47 -0.98
N LYS A 527 28.21 6.25 -1.09
CA LYS A 527 29.04 5.84 0.04
C LYS A 527 29.80 7.00 0.66
N ALA A 528 29.91 6.97 1.99
CA ALA A 528 30.94 7.72 2.67
C ALA A 528 32.31 7.32 2.06
N SER A 529 32.98 8.26 1.40
CA SER A 529 34.32 8.03 0.88
C SER A 529 35.24 7.73 2.07
N ASN A 530 35.70 6.48 2.20
CA ASN A 530 36.87 6.24 3.02
C ASN A 530 38.03 6.99 2.35
N SER A 531 38.32 8.19 2.81
CA SER A 531 39.58 8.86 2.54
C SER A 531 40.68 8.01 3.20
N LYS A 532 41.33 7.13 2.43
CA LYS A 532 42.69 6.73 2.74
C LYS A 532 43.65 7.64 2.00
#